data_084b4e48687e8efb13d2c97320d24f56
#
_entry.id   084b4e48687e8efb13d2c97320d24f56
#
_cell.length_a   1.000
_cell.length_b   1.000
_cell.length_c   1.000
_cell.angle_alpha   90.00
_cell.angle_beta   90.00
_cell.angle_gamma   90.00
#
_symmetry.space_group_name_H-M   'P 1'
#
loop_
_entity.id
_entity.type
_entity.pdbx_description
1 polymer ?
#
loop_
_entity_poly.entity_id
_entity_poly.type
_entity_poly.pdbx_seq_one_letter_code
_entity_poly.pdbx_strand_id
1 'polypeptide(L)'
;IGDKWGFKMEKNRENLNNPNQDLTQDLNSILGLDTQLNTNNLIIRPMRKEDIEGVHMVEVDCFDDPWSKKSLMDELKNNLARYLVAELDSVIVGYVGVWFVVDEGHITNVAVHSNYRGQRIGDRLVEEMVKLCKSEGLVSMTLEVRSSNTVAQNLYRKYGFKMAGVRKEYYSDREDAIIMWNQLSEL
;
A
#
# COMPACT_ATOMS: atom_id res chain seq x y z
N ILE A 1 -24.54 11.16 -9.01
CA ILE A 1 -23.91 9.84 -8.81
C ILE A 1 -22.46 10.05 -9.22
N GLY A 2 -21.71 10.71 -8.35
CA GLY A 2 -20.33 11.09 -8.59
C GLY A 2 -19.44 10.46 -7.53
N ASP A 3 -18.27 10.01 -7.95
CA ASP A 3 -17.03 9.94 -7.18
C ASP A 3 -16.95 9.00 -5.96
N LYS A 4 -17.45 7.77 -6.06
CA LYS A 4 -17.18 6.73 -5.06
C LYS A 4 -16.00 5.81 -5.38
N TRP A 5 -15.29 6.04 -6.48
CA TRP A 5 -14.18 5.21 -6.95
C TRP A 5 -12.84 5.96 -6.90
N GLY A 6 -12.65 6.79 -5.86
CA GLY A 6 -11.42 7.55 -5.67
C GLY A 6 -10.30 6.68 -5.14
N PHE A 7 -9.47 6.14 -6.02
CA PHE A 7 -8.15 5.62 -5.65
C PHE A 7 -7.28 6.78 -5.18
N LYS A 8 -6.64 6.63 -4.01
CA LYS A 8 -5.96 7.71 -3.31
C LYS A 8 -4.58 8.03 -3.86
N MET A 9 -4.22 9.29 -3.71
CA MET A 9 -2.93 9.85 -4.05
C MET A 9 -1.90 9.59 -2.95
N GLU A 10 -0.82 8.88 -3.27
CA GLU A 10 0.39 8.86 -2.45
C GLU A 10 1.11 10.21 -2.56
N LYS A 11 1.51 10.80 -1.44
CA LYS A 11 2.29 12.04 -1.43
C LYS A 11 3.57 11.86 -2.23
N ASN A 12 3.70 12.59 -3.33
CA ASN A 12 4.97 12.75 -4.02
C ASN A 12 5.86 13.65 -3.13
N ARG A 13 6.53 13.06 -2.15
CA ARG A 13 7.65 13.75 -1.53
C ARG A 13 8.81 13.64 -2.51
N GLU A 14 8.98 14.68 -3.34
CA GLU A 14 10.29 14.96 -3.92
C GLU A 14 11.32 14.83 -2.79
N ASN A 15 12.43 14.15 -3.07
CA ASN A 15 13.61 14.11 -2.20
C ASN A 15 14.09 15.56 -1.96
N LEU A 16 13.42 16.28 -1.08
CA LEU A 16 14.00 17.43 -0.43
C LEU A 16 15.10 16.84 0.46
N ASN A 17 16.33 16.89 -0.03
CA ASN A 17 17.52 16.66 0.76
C ASN A 17 17.38 17.44 2.06
N ASN A 18 16.89 16.78 3.09
CA ASN A 18 16.84 17.33 4.42
C ASN A 18 18.29 17.27 4.95
N PRO A 19 18.98 18.40 5.15
CA PRO A 19 20.38 18.39 5.62
C PRO A 19 20.54 17.68 6.97
N ASN A 20 19.47 17.51 7.73
CA ASN A 20 19.47 16.75 8.98
C ASN A 20 19.42 15.22 8.78
N GLN A 21 18.99 14.72 7.61
CA GLN A 21 19.04 13.29 7.29
C GLN A 21 20.48 12.83 7.05
N ASP A 22 21.29 13.63 6.40
CA ASP A 22 22.71 13.34 6.13
C ASP A 22 23.51 13.24 7.44
N LEU A 23 23.30 14.18 8.37
CA LEU A 23 23.95 14.17 9.69
C LEU A 23 23.52 12.96 10.56
N THR A 24 22.28 12.51 10.42
CA THR A 24 21.78 11.35 11.18
C THR A 24 22.34 10.03 10.61
N GLN A 25 22.48 9.93 9.28
CA GLN A 25 23.12 8.78 8.65
C GLN A 25 24.61 8.69 8.98
N ASP A 26 25.34 9.82 8.96
CA ASP A 26 26.74 9.88 9.35
C ASP A 26 26.96 9.51 10.82
N LEU A 27 26.14 10.02 11.74
CA LEU A 27 26.21 9.68 13.16
C LEU A 27 25.91 8.22 13.42
N ASN A 28 24.91 7.64 12.74
CA ASN A 28 24.57 6.23 12.87
C ASN A 28 25.67 5.30 12.31
N SER A 29 26.32 5.71 11.23
CA SER A 29 27.50 5.02 10.67
C SER A 29 28.70 5.05 11.62
N ILE A 30 28.96 6.18 12.29
CA ILE A 30 30.05 6.36 13.25
C ILE A 30 29.80 5.56 14.54
N LEU A 31 28.53 5.46 14.97
CA LEU A 31 28.16 4.73 16.19
C LEU A 31 27.95 3.23 15.97
N GLY A 32 28.08 2.73 14.72
CA GLY A 32 27.85 1.31 14.40
C GLY A 32 26.41 0.87 14.67
N LEU A 33 25.47 1.81 14.75
CA LEU A 33 24.04 1.54 14.88
C LEU A 33 23.52 1.22 13.49
N ASP A 34 23.53 -0.07 13.16
CA ASP A 34 22.86 -0.58 11.96
C ASP A 34 21.33 -0.33 12.15
N THR A 35 20.83 0.74 11.52
CA THR A 35 19.42 1.19 11.63
C THR A 35 18.46 0.29 10.83
N GLN A 36 18.83 -0.95 10.56
CA GLN A 36 17.87 -1.94 10.14
C GLN A 36 16.99 -2.27 11.34
N LEU A 37 15.79 -1.68 11.38
CA LEU A 37 14.77 -2.10 12.32
C LEU A 37 14.65 -3.62 12.25
N ASN A 38 14.70 -4.25 13.41
CA ASN A 38 14.57 -5.71 13.49
C ASN A 38 13.16 -6.12 13.08
N THR A 39 12.99 -6.47 11.80
CA THR A 39 11.69 -6.89 11.26
C THR A 39 11.30 -8.32 11.66
N ASN A 40 12.02 -8.95 12.59
CA ASN A 40 11.70 -10.31 13.06
C ASN A 40 10.29 -10.38 13.66
N ASN A 41 9.76 -9.27 14.20
CA ASN A 41 8.41 -9.20 14.79
C ASN A 41 7.38 -8.62 13.81
N LEU A 42 7.69 -8.50 12.52
CA LEU A 42 6.73 -8.01 11.53
C LEU A 42 5.69 -9.10 11.24
N ILE A 43 4.43 -8.80 11.50
CA ILE A 43 3.27 -9.66 11.27
C ILE A 43 2.36 -9.02 10.23
N ILE A 44 1.94 -9.77 9.21
CA ILE A 44 0.86 -9.38 8.31
C ILE A 44 -0.38 -10.16 8.72
N ARG A 45 -1.46 -9.45 9.01
CA ARG A 45 -2.72 -10.04 9.49
C ARG A 45 -3.94 -9.25 9.02
N PRO A 46 -5.15 -9.85 9.07
CA PRO A 46 -6.38 -9.11 8.82
C PRO A 46 -6.52 -7.89 9.74
N MET A 47 -6.98 -6.79 9.14
CA MET A 47 -7.27 -5.55 9.86
C MET A 47 -8.46 -5.74 10.81
N ARG A 48 -8.36 -5.19 12.01
CA ARG A 48 -9.39 -5.19 13.05
C ARG A 48 -9.84 -3.76 13.35
N LYS A 49 -10.93 -3.63 14.09
CA LYS A 49 -11.45 -2.32 14.51
C LYS A 49 -10.43 -1.52 15.33
N GLU A 50 -9.66 -2.20 16.15
CA GLU A 50 -8.63 -1.61 17.02
C GLU A 50 -7.47 -1.00 16.22
N ASP A 51 -7.28 -1.42 14.96
CA ASP A 51 -6.20 -0.95 14.09
C ASP A 51 -6.51 0.38 13.41
N ILE A 52 -7.77 0.84 13.45
CA ILE A 52 -8.24 2.04 12.72
C ILE A 52 -7.38 3.26 13.02
N GLU A 53 -6.96 3.45 14.28
CA GLU A 53 -6.10 4.58 14.66
C GLU A 53 -4.74 4.49 13.97
N GLY A 54 -4.09 3.33 14.02
CA GLY A 54 -2.79 3.11 13.38
C GLY A 54 -2.85 3.21 11.86
N VAL A 55 -3.89 2.62 11.24
CA VAL A 55 -4.09 2.74 9.79
C VAL A 55 -4.34 4.19 9.38
N HIS A 56 -5.12 4.96 10.16
CA HIS A 56 -5.34 6.37 9.90
C HIS A 56 -4.05 7.18 9.99
N MET A 57 -3.13 6.86 10.90
CA MET A 57 -1.81 7.50 10.97
C MET A 57 -0.99 7.22 9.71
N VAL A 58 -1.02 5.98 9.20
CA VAL A 58 -0.37 5.64 7.92
C VAL A 58 -1.01 6.41 6.76
N GLU A 59 -2.33 6.56 6.75
CA GLU A 59 -3.06 7.35 5.75
C GLU A 59 -2.60 8.80 5.72
N VAL A 60 -2.57 9.46 6.89
CA VAL A 60 -2.15 10.86 7.03
C VAL A 60 -0.69 11.07 6.60
N ASP A 61 0.18 10.08 6.85
CA ASP A 61 1.57 10.16 6.39
C ASP A 61 1.70 9.97 4.88
N CYS A 62 0.90 9.09 4.27
CA CYS A 62 1.07 8.66 2.89
C CYS A 62 0.28 9.49 1.87
N PHE A 63 -0.89 10.04 2.23
CA PHE A 63 -1.85 10.61 1.28
C PHE A 63 -2.20 12.06 1.60
N ASP A 64 -2.37 12.89 0.57
CA ASP A 64 -2.79 14.30 0.71
C ASP A 64 -4.26 14.42 1.15
N ASP A 65 -5.10 13.46 0.74
CA ASP A 65 -6.51 13.35 1.15
C ASP A 65 -6.73 12.02 1.90
N PRO A 66 -6.31 11.93 3.18
CA PRO A 66 -6.39 10.69 3.94
C PRO A 66 -7.84 10.31 4.25
N TRP A 67 -8.13 9.01 4.23
CA TRP A 67 -9.44 8.54 4.67
C TRP A 67 -9.66 8.84 6.14
N SER A 68 -10.87 9.32 6.42
CA SER A 68 -11.26 9.50 7.81
C SER A 68 -11.37 8.15 8.53
N LYS A 69 -11.22 8.17 9.85
CA LYS A 69 -11.45 6.98 10.69
C LYS A 69 -12.84 6.38 10.46
N LYS A 70 -13.85 7.25 10.19
CA LYS A 70 -15.19 6.81 9.84
C LYS A 70 -15.20 6.03 8.52
N SER A 71 -14.55 6.53 7.48
CA SER A 71 -14.45 5.84 6.19
C SER A 71 -13.77 4.48 6.32
N LEU A 72 -12.67 4.40 7.07
CA LEU A 72 -11.99 3.14 7.38
C LEU A 72 -12.89 2.17 8.15
N MET A 73 -13.67 2.67 9.11
CA MET A 73 -14.63 1.86 9.85
C MET A 73 -15.77 1.34 8.95
N ASP A 74 -16.23 2.14 8.00
CA ASP A 74 -17.29 1.74 7.07
C ASP A 74 -16.75 0.70 6.08
N GLU A 75 -15.47 0.78 5.67
CA GLU A 75 -14.82 -0.25 4.85
C GLU A 75 -14.67 -1.59 5.59
N LEU A 76 -14.43 -1.60 6.90
CA LEU A 76 -14.42 -2.86 7.67
C LEU A 76 -15.78 -3.57 7.72
N LYS A 77 -16.88 -2.84 7.46
CA LYS A 77 -18.24 -3.39 7.36
C LYS A 77 -18.62 -3.76 5.93
N ASN A 78 -17.80 -3.37 4.96
CA ASN A 78 -18.04 -3.67 3.56
C ASN A 78 -17.71 -5.14 3.27
N ASN A 79 -18.72 -5.94 2.98
CA ASN A 79 -18.55 -7.37 2.72
C ASN A 79 -17.68 -7.67 1.50
N LEU A 80 -17.52 -6.72 0.59
CA LEU A 80 -16.64 -6.85 -0.58
C LEU A 80 -15.18 -6.50 -0.27
N ALA A 81 -14.91 -5.82 0.85
CA ALA A 81 -13.57 -5.35 1.19
C ALA A 81 -12.80 -6.37 2.05
N ARG A 82 -11.50 -6.48 1.79
CA ARG A 82 -10.54 -7.17 2.64
C ARG A 82 -9.34 -6.26 2.87
N TYR A 83 -8.94 -6.14 4.11
CA TYR A 83 -7.80 -5.33 4.52
C TYR A 83 -6.81 -6.15 5.31
N LEU A 84 -5.52 -6.04 4.98
CA LEU A 84 -4.43 -6.56 5.79
C LEU A 84 -3.61 -5.39 6.34
N VAL A 85 -3.11 -5.55 7.54
CA VAL A 85 -2.20 -4.61 8.20
C VAL A 85 -0.83 -5.23 8.40
N ALA A 86 0.20 -4.41 8.34
CA ALA A 86 1.54 -4.73 8.77
C ALA A 86 1.73 -4.18 10.17
N GLU A 87 1.87 -5.08 11.14
CA GLU A 87 2.15 -4.77 12.54
C GLU A 87 3.61 -5.10 12.85
N LEU A 88 4.34 -4.12 13.36
CA LEU A 88 5.72 -4.26 13.82
C LEU A 88 5.79 -3.81 15.28
N ASP A 89 6.17 -4.71 16.20
CA ASP A 89 6.26 -4.44 17.63
C ASP A 89 4.98 -3.76 18.18
N SER A 90 3.81 -4.28 17.82
CA SER A 90 2.48 -3.75 18.18
C SER A 90 2.12 -2.38 17.58
N VAL A 91 2.88 -1.89 16.62
CA VAL A 91 2.59 -0.64 15.88
C VAL A 91 2.14 -0.99 14.45
N ILE A 92 1.06 -0.37 13.98
CA ILE A 92 0.65 -0.49 12.58
C ILE A 92 1.52 0.42 11.73
N VAL A 93 2.32 -0.20 10.84
CA VAL A 93 3.31 0.49 10.02
C VAL A 93 2.96 0.50 8.53
N GLY A 94 1.91 -0.21 8.13
CA GLY A 94 1.42 -0.24 6.77
C GLY A 94 0.12 -1.02 6.65
N TYR A 95 -0.52 -0.93 5.50
CA TYR A 95 -1.72 -1.70 5.20
C TYR A 95 -1.92 -1.87 3.69
N VAL A 96 -2.77 -2.81 3.31
CA VAL A 96 -3.26 -3.02 1.94
C VAL A 96 -4.74 -3.32 1.99
N GLY A 97 -5.49 -2.73 1.04
CA GLY A 97 -6.91 -2.98 0.84
C GLY A 97 -7.20 -3.56 -0.53
N VAL A 98 -8.21 -4.43 -0.61
CA VAL A 98 -8.72 -5.00 -1.86
C VAL A 98 -10.25 -5.11 -1.79
N TRP A 99 -10.90 -4.85 -2.91
CA TRP A 99 -12.32 -5.16 -3.09
C TRP A 99 -12.47 -6.40 -3.96
N PHE A 100 -13.34 -7.31 -3.55
CA PHE A 100 -13.74 -8.48 -4.30
C PHE A 100 -14.95 -8.14 -5.15
N VAL A 101 -14.76 -8.08 -6.46
CA VAL A 101 -15.81 -7.76 -7.43
C VAL A 101 -15.98 -8.98 -8.33
N VAL A 102 -17.03 -9.76 -8.10
CA VAL A 102 -17.29 -11.05 -8.73
C VAL A 102 -16.13 -12.02 -8.45
N ASP A 103 -15.24 -12.24 -9.40
CA ASP A 103 -14.08 -13.12 -9.33
C ASP A 103 -12.74 -12.37 -9.48
N GLU A 104 -12.79 -11.03 -9.34
CA GLU A 104 -11.62 -10.16 -9.46
C GLU A 104 -11.32 -9.44 -8.13
N GLY A 105 -10.04 -9.31 -7.81
CA GLY A 105 -9.55 -8.50 -6.70
C GLY A 105 -9.08 -7.12 -7.17
N HIS A 106 -9.75 -6.05 -6.75
CA HIS A 106 -9.34 -4.68 -7.07
C HIS A 106 -8.57 -4.10 -5.88
N ILE A 107 -7.23 -3.99 -5.98
CA ILE A 107 -6.43 -3.35 -4.94
C ILE A 107 -6.79 -1.87 -4.89
N THR A 108 -7.24 -1.41 -3.73
CA THR A 108 -7.65 -0.01 -3.50
C THR A 108 -6.50 0.84 -3.00
N ASN A 109 -5.71 0.32 -2.07
CA ASN A 109 -4.62 1.04 -1.41
C ASN A 109 -3.49 0.07 -1.05
N VAL A 110 -2.26 0.52 -1.17
CA VAL A 110 -1.08 -0.07 -0.53
C VAL A 110 -0.29 1.08 0.07
N ALA A 111 -0.10 1.08 1.37
CA ALA A 111 0.60 2.15 2.06
C ALA A 111 1.55 1.62 3.13
N VAL A 112 2.73 2.23 3.22
CA VAL A 112 3.72 2.00 4.28
C VAL A 112 4.17 3.35 4.79
N HIS A 113 4.05 3.55 6.10
CA HIS A 113 4.46 4.77 6.78
C HIS A 113 5.92 5.11 6.44
N SER A 114 6.21 6.37 6.15
CA SER A 114 7.49 6.83 5.59
C SER A 114 8.71 6.37 6.38
N ASN A 115 8.62 6.36 7.73
CA ASN A 115 9.71 5.93 8.61
C ASN A 115 10.05 4.42 8.50
N TYR A 116 9.19 3.62 7.89
CA TYR A 116 9.34 2.16 7.79
C TYR A 116 9.53 1.70 6.35
N ARG A 117 9.66 2.62 5.39
CA ARG A 117 9.94 2.29 3.97
C ARG A 117 11.34 1.69 3.82
N GLY A 118 11.57 1.02 2.69
CA GLY A 118 12.86 0.37 2.39
C GLY A 118 13.10 -0.97 3.12
N GLN A 119 12.18 -1.41 4.00
CA GLN A 119 12.30 -2.61 4.82
C GLN A 119 11.45 -3.78 4.31
N ARG A 120 11.08 -3.78 3.05
CA ARG A 120 10.26 -4.81 2.39
C ARG A 120 8.86 -5.01 2.96
N ILE A 121 8.33 -4.05 3.74
CA ILE A 121 6.98 -4.16 4.33
C ILE A 121 5.91 -4.17 3.24
N GLY A 122 6.01 -3.26 2.27
CA GLY A 122 5.11 -3.24 1.11
C GLY A 122 5.19 -4.53 0.29
N ASP A 123 6.37 -5.11 0.17
CA ASP A 123 6.61 -6.39 -0.48
C ASP A 123 5.80 -7.51 0.19
N ARG A 124 5.88 -7.63 1.51
CA ARG A 124 5.12 -8.62 2.29
C ARG A 124 3.61 -8.37 2.26
N LEU A 125 3.17 -7.11 2.32
CA LEU A 125 1.75 -6.76 2.22
C LEU A 125 1.14 -7.23 0.88
N VAL A 126 1.82 -6.93 -0.24
CA VAL A 126 1.35 -7.35 -1.57
C VAL A 126 1.39 -8.87 -1.72
N GLU A 127 2.45 -9.52 -1.24
CA GLU A 127 2.57 -10.98 -1.25
C GLU A 127 1.39 -11.65 -0.54
N GLU A 128 1.11 -11.25 0.70
CA GLU A 128 0.03 -11.83 1.50
C GLU A 128 -1.35 -11.52 0.91
N MET A 129 -1.54 -10.33 0.30
CA MET A 129 -2.78 -10.01 -0.37
C MET A 129 -3.00 -10.88 -1.62
N VAL A 130 -1.96 -11.13 -2.42
CA VAL A 130 -2.04 -12.05 -3.57
C VAL A 130 -2.37 -13.47 -3.11
N LYS A 131 -1.74 -13.95 -2.02
CA LYS A 131 -2.06 -15.27 -1.42
C LYS A 131 -3.51 -15.33 -0.95
N LEU A 132 -3.99 -14.29 -0.27
CA LEU A 132 -5.38 -14.20 0.18
C LEU A 132 -6.35 -14.27 -1.01
N CYS A 133 -6.16 -13.46 -2.05
CA CYS A 133 -7.02 -13.47 -3.23
C CYS A 133 -7.06 -14.85 -3.91
N LYS A 134 -5.91 -15.53 -4.02
CA LYS A 134 -5.85 -16.90 -4.53
C LYS A 134 -6.62 -17.89 -3.65
N SER A 135 -6.49 -17.80 -2.33
CA SER A 135 -7.17 -18.72 -1.39
C SER A 135 -8.69 -18.51 -1.37
N GLU A 136 -9.16 -17.31 -1.69
CA GLU A 136 -10.57 -16.97 -1.83
C GLU A 136 -11.13 -17.33 -3.24
N GLY A 137 -10.30 -17.90 -4.11
CA GLY A 137 -10.71 -18.38 -5.44
C GLY A 137 -10.86 -17.30 -6.50
N LEU A 138 -10.28 -16.12 -6.30
CA LEU A 138 -10.29 -15.08 -7.32
C LEU A 138 -9.41 -15.49 -8.51
N VAL A 139 -9.85 -15.15 -9.72
CA VAL A 139 -9.15 -15.50 -10.95
C VAL A 139 -8.14 -14.46 -11.40
N SER A 140 -8.31 -13.22 -10.96
CA SER A 140 -7.44 -12.11 -11.34
C SER A 140 -7.38 -11.01 -10.29
N MET A 141 -6.39 -10.12 -10.43
CA MET A 141 -6.29 -8.88 -9.65
C MET A 141 -5.96 -7.71 -10.56
N THR A 142 -6.43 -6.54 -10.18
CA THR A 142 -6.13 -5.27 -10.87
C THR A 142 -5.83 -4.16 -9.88
N LEU A 143 -5.12 -3.14 -10.36
CA LEU A 143 -4.84 -1.92 -9.61
C LEU A 143 -4.56 -0.76 -10.57
N GLU A 144 -4.68 0.46 -10.08
CA GLU A 144 -4.16 1.66 -10.69
C GLU A 144 -2.97 2.18 -9.87
N VAL A 145 -1.90 2.56 -10.56
CA VAL A 145 -0.69 3.13 -9.96
C VAL A 145 -0.23 4.35 -10.76
N ARG A 146 0.24 5.38 -10.07
CA ARG A 146 0.78 6.58 -10.73
C ARG A 146 1.85 6.23 -11.76
N SER A 147 1.82 6.90 -12.90
CA SER A 147 2.81 6.69 -13.96
C SER A 147 4.24 7.02 -13.49
N SER A 148 4.40 7.96 -12.57
CA SER A 148 5.69 8.32 -11.95
C SER A 148 6.16 7.35 -10.87
N ASN A 149 5.25 6.57 -10.25
CA ASN A 149 5.59 5.66 -9.13
C ASN A 149 6.22 4.36 -9.64
N THR A 150 7.45 4.45 -10.16
CA THR A 150 8.19 3.30 -10.69
C THR A 150 8.53 2.27 -9.62
N VAL A 151 8.67 2.70 -8.36
CA VAL A 151 8.96 1.81 -7.21
C VAL A 151 7.77 0.87 -6.99
N ALA A 152 6.56 1.39 -6.91
CA ALA A 152 5.36 0.58 -6.73
C ALA A 152 5.10 -0.30 -7.97
N GLN A 153 5.27 0.23 -9.18
CA GLN A 153 5.14 -0.58 -10.41
C GLN A 153 6.09 -1.78 -10.41
N ASN A 154 7.35 -1.60 -9.98
CA ASN A 154 8.32 -2.68 -9.89
C ASN A 154 7.94 -3.71 -8.82
N LEU A 155 7.41 -3.24 -7.68
CA LEU A 155 6.87 -4.11 -6.64
C LEU A 155 5.75 -4.98 -7.19
N TYR A 156 4.76 -4.41 -7.88
CA TYR A 156 3.64 -5.17 -8.44
C TYR A 156 4.09 -6.14 -9.54
N ARG A 157 5.03 -5.75 -10.40
CA ARG A 157 5.60 -6.66 -11.43
C ARG A 157 6.22 -7.92 -10.82
N LYS A 158 6.86 -7.81 -9.66
CA LYS A 158 7.44 -8.94 -8.92
C LYS A 158 6.38 -9.99 -8.57
N TYR A 159 5.14 -9.56 -8.33
CA TYR A 159 4.02 -10.45 -7.99
C TYR A 159 3.13 -10.79 -9.18
N GLY A 160 3.62 -10.62 -10.40
CA GLY A 160 2.95 -11.06 -11.62
C GLY A 160 2.02 -10.04 -12.28
N PHE A 161 1.92 -8.82 -11.73
CA PHE A 161 1.17 -7.77 -12.37
C PHE A 161 1.87 -7.26 -13.64
N LYS A 162 1.11 -7.13 -14.72
CA LYS A 162 1.56 -6.62 -16.01
C LYS A 162 0.76 -5.37 -16.36
N MET A 163 1.38 -4.44 -17.08
CA MET A 163 0.68 -3.27 -17.60
C MET A 163 -0.41 -3.72 -18.57
N ALA A 164 -1.65 -3.32 -18.31
CA ALA A 164 -2.84 -3.61 -19.12
C ALA A 164 -3.37 -2.37 -19.85
N GLY A 165 -3.05 -1.17 -19.37
CA GLY A 165 -3.53 0.07 -20.00
C GLY A 165 -3.07 1.31 -19.25
N VAL A 166 -3.55 2.46 -19.71
CA VAL A 166 -3.32 3.78 -19.11
C VAL A 166 -4.64 4.51 -19.01
N ARG A 167 -4.96 5.07 -17.84
CA ARG A 167 -6.03 6.06 -17.66
C ARG A 167 -5.41 7.45 -17.67
N LYS A 168 -5.74 8.22 -18.71
CA LYS A 168 -5.24 9.59 -18.85
C LYS A 168 -5.86 10.51 -17.81
N GLU A 169 -5.02 11.41 -17.26
CA GLU A 169 -5.43 12.45 -16.30
C GLU A 169 -6.28 11.90 -15.15
N TYR A 170 -5.93 10.72 -14.63
CA TYR A 170 -6.73 9.99 -13.66
C TYR A 170 -6.69 10.62 -12.26
N TYR A 171 -5.52 11.09 -11.84
CA TYR A 171 -5.35 11.72 -10.53
C TYR A 171 -5.73 13.20 -10.58
N SER A 172 -6.04 13.80 -9.42
CA SER A 172 -6.51 15.20 -9.34
C SER A 172 -5.49 16.22 -9.86
N ASP A 173 -4.20 15.89 -9.85
CA ASP A 173 -3.10 16.66 -10.44
C ASP A 173 -2.92 16.38 -11.94
N ARG A 174 -3.85 15.62 -12.56
CA ARG A 174 -3.84 15.20 -13.96
C ARG A 174 -2.74 14.20 -14.33
N GLU A 175 -2.09 13.62 -13.36
CA GLU A 175 -1.16 12.52 -13.64
C GLU A 175 -1.93 11.30 -14.17
N ASP A 176 -1.32 10.60 -15.13
CA ASP A 176 -1.86 9.34 -15.67
C ASP A 176 -1.75 8.21 -14.65
N ALA A 177 -2.70 7.29 -14.65
CA ALA A 177 -2.58 6.01 -13.97
C ALA A 177 -2.20 4.90 -14.97
N ILE A 178 -1.26 4.07 -14.56
CA ILE A 178 -0.99 2.78 -15.20
C ILE A 178 -1.97 1.76 -14.59
N ILE A 179 -2.77 1.12 -15.42
CA ILE A 179 -3.58 -0.03 -15.02
C ILE A 179 -2.69 -1.26 -15.06
N MET A 180 -2.61 -1.99 -13.97
CA MET A 180 -1.88 -3.25 -13.90
C MET A 180 -2.82 -4.40 -13.60
N TRP A 181 -2.58 -5.55 -14.23
CA TRP A 181 -3.39 -6.75 -14.16
C TRP A 181 -2.52 -7.96 -13.84
N ASN A 182 -3.03 -8.82 -12.97
CA ASN A 182 -2.43 -10.11 -12.63
C ASN A 182 -3.45 -11.22 -12.79
N GLN A 183 -3.14 -12.22 -13.63
CA GLN A 183 -3.92 -13.45 -13.75
C GLN A 183 -3.49 -14.42 -12.64
N LEU A 184 -4.39 -14.76 -11.72
CA LEU A 184 -4.11 -15.58 -10.54
C LEU A 184 -4.28 -17.07 -10.80
N SER A 185 -5.25 -17.43 -11.65
CA SER A 185 -5.47 -18.82 -12.09
C SER A 185 -4.62 -19.10 -13.33
N GLU A 186 -3.93 -20.23 -13.35
CA GLU A 186 -3.46 -20.80 -14.62
C GLU A 186 -4.70 -21.32 -15.36
N LEU A 187 -4.87 -20.90 -16.62
CA LEU A 187 -5.89 -21.41 -17.51
C LEU A 187 -5.61 -22.86 -17.89
#